data_8138f63033448600f4d6f75dd03456d2
#
_entry.id   8138f63033448600f4d6f75dd03456d2
#
_cell.length_a   1.000
_cell.length_b   1.000
_cell.length_c   1.000
_cell.angle_alpha   90.00
_cell.angle_beta   90.00
_cell.angle_gamma   90.00
#
_symmetry.space_group_name_H-M   'P 1'
#
loop_
_entity.id
_entity.type
_entity.pdbx_description
1 polymer ?
#
loop_
_entity_poly.entity_id
_entity_poly.type
_entity_poly.pdbx_seq_one_letter_code
_entity_poly.pdbx_strand_id
1 'polypeptide(L)'
;MNITIEPGASALLDALHRAGFAAYAVGGCIRDSLLGLAPHDWDLCTAARPEQVMELFGEKQCIPTGLQHGTVTVKRDGRLYEITTFRTEGSYSDGRHPESVAFVPDVREDLARRDFTINAMAYSVEEGLCDPFDGQEDLARGVVRAVGEPLHRFEEDALRILRLYRFAARFGFVIDEATEAAAKQLAAHLDCVSVERIEEELDKLLSAPKPGAYLEPEVLAFVLPELPLDYLSEARGIIDALPAGAEEVTTRWAALLLPLGEDGTRKALKRLKCSNAVIDGVSTLVKEKAPRTPALSLQAKRLLGKYDLHTVQQLTALWSALQPERKDEFTALQKEAETLTAQSACCRVSQLAVNGRDLMAAGVAPGPGLRRVLEALLEEVITGRLPNEKAELLAFAAKFSAS
;
A
#
# COMPACT_ATOMS: atom_id res chain seq x y z
N MET A 1 21.12 -10.14 -24.61
CA MET A 1 19.84 -10.38 -23.91
C MET A 1 18.82 -9.46 -24.54
N ASN A 2 17.68 -9.96 -25.02
CA ASN A 2 16.68 -9.09 -25.66
C ASN A 2 15.54 -8.85 -24.67
N ILE A 3 15.34 -7.58 -24.28
CA ILE A 3 14.19 -7.13 -23.51
C ILE A 3 13.06 -6.82 -24.50
N THR A 4 11.88 -7.38 -24.29
CA THR A 4 10.70 -7.05 -25.10
C THR A 4 10.08 -5.78 -24.57
N ILE A 5 10.27 -4.68 -25.28
CA ILE A 5 9.66 -3.39 -24.94
C ILE A 5 8.18 -3.42 -25.34
N GLU A 6 7.32 -2.85 -24.52
CA GLU A 6 5.90 -2.69 -24.82
C GLU A 6 5.70 -1.87 -26.11
N PRO A 7 4.73 -2.23 -26.98
CA PRO A 7 4.62 -1.64 -28.33
C PRO A 7 4.50 -0.11 -28.36
N GLY A 8 3.79 0.50 -27.41
CA GLY A 8 3.66 1.96 -27.34
C GLY A 8 4.96 2.64 -26.96
N ALA A 9 5.68 2.11 -25.97
CA ALA A 9 7.01 2.57 -25.56
C ALA A 9 8.01 2.39 -26.70
N SER A 10 8.04 1.22 -27.36
CA SER A 10 8.91 0.96 -28.52
C SER A 10 8.69 1.98 -29.63
N ALA A 11 7.43 2.25 -29.98
CA ALA A 11 7.13 3.21 -31.04
C ALA A 11 7.49 4.66 -30.68
N LEU A 12 7.51 5.03 -29.39
CA LEU A 12 8.00 6.33 -28.93
C LEU A 12 9.53 6.41 -29.04
N LEU A 13 10.25 5.35 -28.62
CA LEU A 13 11.70 5.24 -28.76
C LEU A 13 12.12 5.32 -30.23
N ASP A 14 11.46 4.56 -31.12
CA ASP A 14 11.72 4.58 -32.56
C ASP A 14 11.51 5.98 -33.18
N ALA A 15 10.54 6.74 -32.68
CA ALA A 15 10.29 8.10 -33.15
C ALA A 15 11.42 9.06 -32.71
N LEU A 16 11.89 8.95 -31.47
CA LEU A 16 13.00 9.73 -30.94
C LEU A 16 14.31 9.41 -31.70
N HIS A 17 14.63 8.14 -31.91
CA HIS A 17 15.81 7.71 -32.68
C HIS A 17 15.76 8.21 -34.11
N ARG A 18 14.63 8.12 -34.81
CA ARG A 18 14.44 8.66 -36.16
C ARG A 18 14.61 10.17 -36.23
N ALA A 19 14.31 10.89 -35.14
CA ALA A 19 14.53 12.31 -35.00
C ALA A 19 16.02 12.67 -34.64
N GLY A 20 16.88 11.64 -34.46
CA GLY A 20 18.30 11.80 -34.16
C GLY A 20 18.62 11.94 -32.68
N PHE A 21 17.70 11.62 -31.78
CA PHE A 21 17.90 11.66 -30.34
C PHE A 21 18.16 10.27 -29.77
N ALA A 22 19.22 10.13 -28.96
CA ALA A 22 19.39 8.93 -28.13
C ALA A 22 18.22 8.81 -27.17
N ALA A 23 17.64 7.59 -27.04
CA ALA A 23 16.50 7.33 -26.19
C ALA A 23 16.48 5.88 -25.69
N TYR A 24 16.04 5.68 -24.46
CA TYR A 24 16.03 4.37 -23.80
C TYR A 24 14.78 4.20 -22.94
N ALA A 25 14.33 2.95 -22.78
CA ALA A 25 13.50 2.56 -21.64
C ALA A 25 14.40 2.46 -20.41
N VAL A 26 13.94 2.85 -19.20
CA VAL A 26 14.85 3.08 -18.08
C VAL A 26 14.21 2.71 -16.72
N GLY A 27 15.05 2.22 -15.81
CA GLY A 27 14.65 2.07 -14.41
C GLY A 27 13.80 0.82 -14.12
N GLY A 28 12.63 1.03 -13.53
CA GLY A 28 11.77 -0.04 -13.05
C GLY A 28 11.36 -1.06 -14.10
N CYS A 29 11.05 -0.62 -15.32
CA CYS A 29 10.65 -1.50 -16.41
C CYS A 29 11.80 -2.42 -16.85
N ILE A 30 13.03 -1.94 -16.84
CA ILE A 30 14.21 -2.74 -17.20
C ILE A 30 14.49 -3.79 -16.12
N ARG A 31 14.50 -3.37 -14.84
CA ARG A 31 14.64 -4.28 -13.70
C ARG A 31 13.58 -5.37 -13.73
N ASP A 32 12.29 -5.00 -13.83
CA ASP A 32 11.20 -5.97 -13.80
C ASP A 32 11.26 -6.94 -14.99
N SER A 33 11.60 -6.45 -16.19
CA SER A 33 11.83 -7.29 -17.38
C SER A 33 12.99 -8.28 -17.19
N LEU A 34 14.11 -7.86 -16.58
CA LEU A 34 15.25 -8.72 -16.28
C LEU A 34 14.91 -9.81 -15.25
N LEU A 35 13.99 -9.52 -14.32
CA LEU A 35 13.45 -10.47 -13.35
C LEU A 35 12.37 -11.39 -13.94
N GLY A 36 11.99 -11.23 -15.22
CA GLY A 36 10.91 -11.99 -15.85
C GLY A 36 9.52 -11.57 -15.38
N LEU A 37 9.40 -10.40 -14.75
CA LEU A 37 8.14 -9.79 -14.33
C LEU A 37 7.58 -8.91 -15.45
N ALA A 38 6.26 -8.79 -15.55
CA ALA A 38 5.63 -7.84 -16.45
C ALA A 38 5.74 -6.42 -15.87
N PRO A 39 6.43 -5.47 -16.54
CA PRO A 39 6.46 -4.08 -16.10
C PRO A 39 5.05 -3.47 -16.10
N HIS A 40 4.73 -2.72 -15.05
CA HIS A 40 3.47 -2.00 -14.96
C HIS A 40 3.53 -0.72 -15.80
N ASP A 41 4.58 0.06 -15.61
CA ASP A 41 4.81 1.33 -16.29
C ASP A 41 6.13 1.29 -17.08
N TRP A 42 6.20 2.04 -18.18
CA TRP A 42 7.37 2.17 -19.02
C TRP A 42 7.84 3.61 -19.02
N ASP A 43 8.87 3.89 -18.23
CA ASP A 43 9.56 5.17 -18.21
C ASP A 43 10.60 5.21 -19.33
N LEU A 44 10.65 6.35 -20.04
CA LEU A 44 11.61 6.59 -21.11
C LEU A 44 12.52 7.74 -20.73
N CYS A 45 13.76 7.69 -21.21
CA CYS A 45 14.68 8.82 -21.09
C CYS A 45 15.33 9.10 -22.46
N THR A 46 15.71 10.37 -22.71
CA THR A 46 16.20 10.81 -24.01
C THR A 46 17.15 12.00 -23.91
N ALA A 47 18.00 12.17 -24.93
CA ALA A 47 18.80 13.39 -25.15
C ALA A 47 17.93 14.58 -25.63
N ALA A 48 16.72 14.34 -26.13
CA ALA A 48 15.82 15.42 -26.56
C ALA A 48 15.37 16.26 -25.37
N ARG A 49 15.38 17.57 -25.51
CA ARG A 49 14.83 18.50 -24.51
C ARG A 49 13.31 18.46 -24.50
N PRO A 50 12.66 18.88 -23.41
CA PRO A 50 11.20 18.84 -23.30
C PRO A 50 10.47 19.48 -24.47
N GLU A 51 10.97 20.62 -24.97
CA GLU A 51 10.39 21.34 -26.10
C GLU A 51 10.49 20.52 -27.41
N GLN A 52 11.57 19.80 -27.60
CA GLN A 52 11.80 18.93 -28.76
C GLN A 52 10.90 17.68 -28.69
N VAL A 53 10.68 17.14 -27.49
CA VAL A 53 9.73 16.05 -27.26
C VAL A 53 8.31 16.51 -27.60
N MET A 54 7.91 17.70 -27.13
CA MET A 54 6.59 18.26 -27.41
C MET A 54 6.39 18.60 -28.91
N GLU A 55 7.43 19.08 -29.60
CA GLU A 55 7.43 19.32 -31.04
C GLU A 55 7.26 18.02 -31.83
N LEU A 56 8.01 16.96 -31.43
CA LEU A 56 7.98 15.65 -32.09
C LEU A 56 6.65 14.92 -31.98
N PHE A 57 6.04 14.92 -30.80
CA PHE A 57 4.80 14.18 -30.55
C PHE A 57 3.53 15.04 -30.66
N GLY A 58 3.69 16.36 -30.73
CA GLY A 58 2.60 17.34 -30.83
C GLY A 58 1.98 17.67 -29.46
N GLU A 59 1.73 18.96 -29.25
CA GLU A 59 1.23 19.50 -27.97
C GLU A 59 -0.05 18.84 -27.46
N LYS A 60 -0.95 18.39 -28.36
CA LYS A 60 -2.21 17.73 -27.98
C LYS A 60 -2.03 16.35 -27.33
N GLN A 61 -0.89 15.69 -27.58
CA GLN A 61 -0.56 14.39 -27.02
C GLN A 61 0.39 14.49 -25.82
N CYS A 62 0.93 15.69 -25.58
CA CYS A 62 1.87 15.94 -24.51
C CYS A 62 1.21 16.65 -23.33
N ILE A 63 1.49 16.18 -22.13
CA ILE A 63 1.09 16.82 -20.88
C ILE A 63 2.38 17.32 -20.21
N PRO A 64 2.55 18.63 -20.02
CA PRO A 64 3.78 19.23 -19.49
C PRO A 64 3.85 19.11 -17.96
N THR A 65 3.76 17.90 -17.43
CA THR A 65 3.63 17.60 -15.99
C THR A 65 4.89 17.90 -15.17
N GLY A 66 6.05 18.06 -15.79
CA GLY A 66 7.33 18.23 -15.09
C GLY A 66 8.39 18.97 -15.90
N LEU A 67 8.02 19.96 -16.72
CA LEU A 67 8.94 20.67 -17.62
C LEU A 67 10.18 21.23 -16.91
N GLN A 68 10.00 21.81 -15.73
CA GLN A 68 11.10 22.33 -14.91
C GLN A 68 12.10 21.23 -14.49
N HIS A 69 11.67 19.97 -14.50
CA HIS A 69 12.50 18.81 -14.19
C HIS A 69 12.84 17.98 -15.43
N GLY A 70 12.52 18.47 -16.63
CA GLY A 70 12.83 17.80 -17.88
C GLY A 70 11.90 16.65 -18.28
N THR A 71 10.73 16.51 -17.64
CA THR A 71 9.78 15.40 -17.91
C THR A 71 8.56 15.90 -18.69
N VAL A 72 8.19 15.15 -19.72
CA VAL A 72 6.96 15.31 -20.50
C VAL A 72 6.22 13.98 -20.50
N THR A 73 4.94 13.99 -20.15
CA THR A 73 4.09 12.81 -20.30
C THR A 73 3.45 12.79 -21.67
N VAL A 74 3.69 11.73 -22.44
CA VAL A 74 3.12 11.54 -23.78
C VAL A 74 2.00 10.52 -23.72
N LYS A 75 0.84 10.89 -24.26
CA LYS A 75 -0.32 10.00 -24.40
C LYS A 75 -0.25 9.25 -25.73
N ARG A 76 -0.26 7.92 -25.68
CA ARG A 76 -0.26 7.05 -26.86
C ARG A 76 -1.12 5.80 -26.61
N ASP A 77 -2.00 5.47 -27.55
CA ASP A 77 -2.86 4.28 -27.52
C ASP A 77 -3.62 4.10 -26.18
N GLY A 78 -4.06 5.22 -25.59
CA GLY A 78 -4.81 5.24 -24.33
C GLY A 78 -3.94 5.12 -23.08
N ARG A 79 -2.61 4.99 -23.22
CA ARG A 79 -1.63 4.94 -22.11
C ARG A 79 -0.84 6.23 -22.00
N LEU A 80 -0.24 6.44 -20.84
CA LEU A 80 0.65 7.56 -20.53
C LEU A 80 2.07 7.03 -20.39
N TYR A 81 3.03 7.72 -20.99
CA TYR A 81 4.46 7.42 -20.92
C TYR A 81 5.20 8.66 -20.46
N GLU A 82 5.99 8.54 -19.42
CA GLU A 82 6.87 9.61 -18.98
C GLU A 82 8.17 9.57 -19.79
N ILE A 83 8.48 10.67 -20.46
CA ILE A 83 9.72 10.87 -21.22
C ILE A 83 10.53 11.95 -20.51
N THR A 84 11.67 11.58 -19.92
CA THR A 84 12.53 12.49 -19.18
C THR A 84 13.80 12.77 -19.97
N THR A 85 14.16 14.04 -20.15
CA THR A 85 15.46 14.45 -20.73
C THR A 85 16.58 14.00 -19.79
N PHE A 86 17.67 13.45 -20.36
CA PHE A 86 18.86 13.12 -19.58
C PHE A 86 19.33 14.33 -18.80
N ARG A 87 19.57 14.16 -17.52
CA ARG A 87 19.91 15.26 -16.64
C ARG A 87 20.84 14.85 -15.50
N THR A 88 21.63 15.81 -15.06
CA THR A 88 22.25 15.80 -13.75
C THR A 88 21.49 16.72 -12.82
N GLU A 89 21.60 16.50 -11.55
CA GLU A 89 20.92 17.26 -10.52
C GLU A 89 21.97 17.97 -9.67
N GLY A 90 21.73 19.26 -9.40
CA GLY A 90 22.60 20.07 -8.54
C GLY A 90 22.39 19.76 -7.06
N SER A 91 22.87 20.67 -6.18
CA SER A 91 22.64 20.56 -4.74
C SER A 91 21.16 20.51 -4.38
N TYR A 92 20.85 19.86 -3.26
CA TYR A 92 19.51 19.73 -2.72
C TYR A 92 19.43 20.54 -1.41
N SER A 93 18.73 21.65 -1.41
CA SER A 93 18.58 22.48 -0.21
C SER A 93 17.43 22.00 0.68
N ASP A 94 16.42 21.36 0.10
CA ASP A 94 15.22 20.87 0.80
C ASP A 94 15.18 19.33 0.96
N GLY A 95 16.28 18.64 0.60
CA GLY A 95 16.36 17.18 0.63
C GLY A 95 15.40 16.46 -0.32
N ARG A 96 14.88 17.16 -1.36
CA ARG A 96 13.95 16.59 -2.35
C ARG A 96 14.15 17.11 -3.76
N HIS A 97 14.21 18.42 -3.91
CA HIS A 97 14.26 19.04 -5.22
C HIS A 97 15.67 19.57 -5.46
N PRO A 98 16.28 19.19 -6.57
CA PRO A 98 17.55 19.80 -6.93
C PRO A 98 17.34 21.30 -7.19
N GLU A 99 18.21 22.14 -6.66
CA GLU A 99 18.20 23.59 -6.91
C GLU A 99 18.36 23.94 -8.39
N SER A 100 19.02 23.06 -9.13
CA SER A 100 19.19 23.18 -10.56
C SER A 100 19.22 21.82 -11.25
N VAL A 101 18.72 21.80 -12.45
CA VAL A 101 18.78 20.63 -13.35
C VAL A 101 19.59 21.05 -14.57
N ALA A 102 20.62 20.28 -14.90
CA ALA A 102 21.41 20.47 -16.12
C ALA A 102 21.15 19.31 -17.08
N PHE A 103 20.68 19.61 -18.28
CA PHE A 103 20.49 18.60 -19.32
C PHE A 103 21.82 18.14 -19.87
N VAL A 104 22.01 16.84 -19.99
CA VAL A 104 23.26 16.21 -20.44
C VAL A 104 23.01 15.33 -21.68
N PRO A 105 24.01 15.07 -22.49
CA PRO A 105 23.83 14.23 -23.68
C PRO A 105 24.00 12.73 -23.41
N ASP A 106 24.62 12.34 -22.29
CA ASP A 106 24.95 10.94 -21.98
C ASP A 106 23.97 10.35 -20.97
N VAL A 107 23.36 9.23 -21.33
CA VAL A 107 22.47 8.47 -20.47
C VAL A 107 23.15 8.00 -19.17
N ARG A 108 24.46 7.75 -19.19
CA ARG A 108 25.23 7.32 -18.01
C ARG A 108 25.19 8.35 -16.90
N GLU A 109 25.21 9.62 -17.24
CA GLU A 109 25.10 10.73 -16.28
C GLU A 109 23.69 10.76 -15.65
N ASP A 110 22.63 10.50 -16.44
CA ASP A 110 21.26 10.37 -15.90
C ASP A 110 21.11 9.15 -14.99
N LEU A 111 21.75 8.03 -15.33
CA LEU A 111 21.74 6.82 -14.51
C LEU A 111 22.49 7.04 -13.19
N ALA A 112 23.55 7.84 -13.17
CA ALA A 112 24.38 8.12 -12.01
C ALA A 112 23.64 8.83 -10.86
N ARG A 113 22.55 9.56 -11.12
CA ARG A 113 21.75 10.25 -10.10
C ARG A 113 20.65 9.38 -9.49
N ARG A 114 20.45 8.15 -9.99
CA ARG A 114 19.38 7.25 -9.51
C ARG A 114 19.70 6.67 -8.15
N ASP A 115 18.67 6.10 -7.51
CA ASP A 115 18.76 5.59 -6.15
C ASP A 115 19.63 4.33 -6.02
N PHE A 116 19.27 3.26 -6.75
CA PHE A 116 19.91 1.95 -6.61
C PHE A 116 20.35 1.41 -7.96
N THR A 117 21.43 0.60 -7.96
CA THR A 117 22.00 -0.01 -9.15
C THR A 117 20.97 -0.77 -9.99
N ILE A 118 20.09 -1.52 -9.33
CA ILE A 118 19.00 -2.29 -9.95
C ILE A 118 17.95 -1.40 -10.67
N ASN A 119 17.93 -0.09 -10.41
CA ASN A 119 17.07 0.90 -11.06
C ASN A 119 17.87 1.84 -11.99
N ALA A 120 19.20 1.71 -12.04
CA ALA A 120 20.11 2.55 -12.81
C ALA A 120 20.58 1.85 -14.11
N MET A 121 19.64 1.20 -14.77
CA MET A 121 19.83 0.53 -16.06
C MET A 121 18.89 1.13 -17.10
N ALA A 122 19.37 1.21 -18.35
CA ALA A 122 18.61 1.67 -19.49
C ALA A 122 18.75 0.67 -20.65
N TYR A 123 17.75 0.56 -21.52
CA TYR A 123 17.78 -0.34 -22.66
C TYR A 123 17.16 0.29 -23.90
N SER A 124 17.85 0.13 -25.03
CA SER A 124 17.28 0.37 -26.35
C SER A 124 17.52 -0.85 -27.25
N VAL A 125 16.71 -1.00 -28.30
CA VAL A 125 16.90 -2.09 -29.28
C VAL A 125 18.19 -1.90 -30.06
N GLU A 126 18.60 -0.64 -30.30
CA GLU A 126 19.76 -0.29 -31.12
C GLU A 126 21.09 -0.47 -30.39
N GLU A 127 21.14 -0.06 -29.11
CA GLU A 127 22.40 -0.05 -28.33
C GLU A 127 22.47 -1.17 -27.28
N GLY A 128 21.36 -1.85 -27.01
CA GLY A 128 21.28 -2.89 -26.00
C GLY A 128 21.14 -2.33 -24.59
N LEU A 129 21.63 -3.10 -23.60
CA LEU A 129 21.57 -2.74 -22.18
C LEU A 129 22.75 -1.81 -21.81
N CYS A 130 22.44 -0.63 -21.30
CA CYS A 130 23.37 0.29 -20.65
C CYS A 130 23.28 0.09 -19.13
N ASP A 131 24.32 -0.47 -18.54
CA ASP A 131 24.39 -0.81 -17.11
C ASP A 131 25.76 -0.38 -16.54
N PRO A 132 25.98 0.91 -16.30
CA PRO A 132 27.29 1.43 -15.85
C PRO A 132 27.59 1.17 -14.37
N PHE A 133 26.64 0.64 -13.61
CA PHE A 133 26.73 0.44 -12.15
C PHE A 133 26.52 -1.01 -11.72
N ASP A 134 26.65 -1.96 -12.64
CA ASP A 134 26.53 -3.41 -12.37
C ASP A 134 25.15 -3.84 -11.77
N GLY A 135 24.09 -3.12 -12.15
CA GLY A 135 22.73 -3.39 -11.68
C GLY A 135 22.22 -4.79 -12.08
N GLN A 136 22.64 -5.31 -13.24
CA GLN A 136 22.31 -6.68 -13.66
C GLN A 136 22.99 -7.72 -12.76
N GLU A 137 24.22 -7.50 -12.33
CA GLU A 137 24.92 -8.38 -11.39
C GLU A 137 24.23 -8.36 -10.02
N ASP A 138 23.96 -7.15 -9.49
CA ASP A 138 23.24 -7.01 -8.22
C ASP A 138 21.85 -7.66 -8.26
N LEU A 139 21.13 -7.54 -9.38
CA LEU A 139 19.86 -8.24 -9.61
C LEU A 139 20.02 -9.76 -9.58
N ALA A 140 21.03 -10.30 -10.25
CA ALA A 140 21.30 -11.74 -10.28
C ALA A 140 21.70 -12.29 -8.90
N ARG A 141 22.36 -11.47 -8.08
CA ARG A 141 22.77 -11.79 -6.70
C ARG A 141 21.67 -11.54 -5.67
N GLY A 142 20.59 -10.87 -6.06
CA GLY A 142 19.54 -10.46 -5.12
C GLY A 142 20.02 -9.41 -4.11
N VAL A 143 20.71 -8.37 -4.57
CA VAL A 143 21.28 -7.29 -3.74
C VAL A 143 20.64 -5.96 -4.09
N VAL A 144 20.33 -5.14 -3.09
CA VAL A 144 19.97 -3.72 -3.26
C VAL A 144 21.16 -2.88 -2.79
N ARG A 145 21.77 -2.15 -3.74
CA ARG A 145 22.95 -1.31 -3.53
C ARG A 145 22.67 0.09 -4.04
N ALA A 146 23.10 1.12 -3.30
CA ALA A 146 23.04 2.50 -3.76
C ALA A 146 23.99 2.75 -4.97
N VAL A 147 23.59 3.65 -5.87
CA VAL A 147 24.45 4.08 -6.95
C VAL A 147 25.55 5.00 -6.40
N GLY A 148 26.80 4.67 -6.66
CA GLY A 148 27.94 5.47 -6.21
C GLY A 148 28.14 5.45 -4.69
N GLU A 149 28.33 6.62 -4.08
CA GLU A 149 28.56 6.74 -2.64
C GLU A 149 27.23 6.78 -1.86
N PRO A 150 26.92 5.78 -0.99
CA PRO A 150 25.64 5.68 -0.32
C PRO A 150 25.29 6.90 0.54
N LEU A 151 26.24 7.45 1.29
CA LEU A 151 25.99 8.63 2.14
C LEU A 151 25.52 9.80 1.30
N HIS A 152 26.24 10.12 0.23
CA HIS A 152 25.87 11.19 -0.68
C HIS A 152 24.50 10.97 -1.30
N ARG A 153 24.17 9.71 -1.64
CA ARG A 153 22.89 9.34 -2.25
C ARG A 153 21.70 9.56 -1.32
N PHE A 154 21.87 9.31 -0.03
CA PHE A 154 20.83 9.55 0.98
C PHE A 154 20.77 11.02 1.46
N GLU A 155 21.87 11.76 1.41
CA GLU A 155 21.86 13.21 1.65
C GLU A 155 21.08 13.98 0.58
N GLU A 156 21.09 13.55 -0.68
CA GLU A 156 20.31 14.15 -1.75
C GLU A 156 18.79 14.00 -1.54
N ASP A 157 18.32 12.81 -1.22
CA ASP A 157 16.92 12.53 -0.91
C ASP A 157 16.83 11.43 0.15
N ALA A 158 16.57 11.83 1.38
CA ALA A 158 16.48 10.93 2.52
C ALA A 158 15.34 9.88 2.37
N LEU A 159 14.31 10.13 1.52
CA LEU A 159 13.29 9.12 1.24
C LEU A 159 13.90 7.85 0.64
N ARG A 160 15.05 7.94 -0.04
CA ARG A 160 15.76 6.77 -0.57
C ARG A 160 16.08 5.74 0.53
N ILE A 161 16.19 6.16 1.79
CA ILE A 161 16.35 5.25 2.94
C ILE A 161 15.13 4.32 3.06
N LEU A 162 13.91 4.85 3.06
CA LEU A 162 12.70 4.00 3.08
C LEU A 162 12.55 3.17 1.81
N ARG A 163 12.89 3.75 0.66
CA ARG A 163 12.89 3.05 -0.63
C ARG A 163 13.85 1.84 -0.63
N LEU A 164 15.00 1.93 0.06
CA LEU A 164 15.94 0.83 0.24
C LEU A 164 15.25 -0.39 0.85
N TYR A 165 14.65 -0.22 2.02
CA TYR A 165 13.96 -1.30 2.73
C TYR A 165 12.73 -1.80 1.96
N ARG A 166 12.01 -0.91 1.29
CA ARG A 166 10.88 -1.28 0.43
C ARG A 166 11.31 -2.16 -0.75
N PHE A 167 12.37 -1.80 -1.47
CA PHE A 167 12.84 -2.62 -2.59
C PHE A 167 13.39 -3.96 -2.11
N ALA A 168 14.15 -3.97 -1.03
CA ALA A 168 14.64 -5.19 -0.41
C ALA A 168 13.47 -6.12 -0.01
N ALA A 169 12.43 -5.58 0.62
CA ALA A 169 11.24 -6.34 1.00
C ALA A 169 10.43 -6.83 -0.21
N ARG A 170 10.26 -5.97 -1.23
CA ARG A 170 9.50 -6.31 -2.45
C ARG A 170 10.07 -7.52 -3.17
N PHE A 171 11.40 -7.60 -3.26
CA PHE A 171 12.07 -8.64 -4.03
C PHE A 171 12.65 -9.76 -3.15
N GLY A 172 12.65 -9.61 -1.83
CA GLY A 172 13.31 -10.53 -0.91
C GLY A 172 14.85 -10.47 -1.04
N PHE A 173 15.40 -9.29 -1.38
CA PHE A 173 16.82 -9.09 -1.61
C PHE A 173 17.54 -8.70 -0.33
N VAL A 174 18.83 -9.02 -0.25
CA VAL A 174 19.70 -8.53 0.81
C VAL A 174 20.10 -7.09 0.50
N ILE A 175 20.35 -6.30 1.55
CA ILE A 175 20.85 -4.94 1.41
C ILE A 175 22.38 -5.00 1.46
N ASP A 176 23.06 -4.26 0.58
CA ASP A 176 24.50 -4.09 0.60
C ASP A 176 24.95 -3.45 1.94
N GLU A 177 26.01 -3.97 2.56
CA GLU A 177 26.44 -3.59 3.91
C GLU A 177 26.75 -2.09 4.04
N ALA A 178 27.48 -1.51 3.07
CA ALA A 178 27.81 -0.08 3.09
C ALA A 178 26.56 0.79 2.88
N THR A 179 25.64 0.33 2.04
CA THR A 179 24.34 1.00 1.78
C THR A 179 23.48 0.98 3.04
N GLU A 180 23.41 -0.15 3.74
CA GLU A 180 22.62 -0.25 4.98
C GLU A 180 23.22 0.60 6.11
N ALA A 181 24.54 0.58 6.27
CA ALA A 181 25.22 1.40 7.27
C ALA A 181 24.96 2.90 7.04
N ALA A 182 25.03 3.37 5.80
CA ALA A 182 24.71 4.76 5.44
C ALA A 182 23.24 5.11 5.73
N ALA A 183 22.32 4.19 5.42
CA ALA A 183 20.88 4.39 5.68
C ALA A 183 20.61 4.57 7.19
N LYS A 184 21.21 3.74 8.03
CA LYS A 184 21.10 3.85 9.50
C LYS A 184 21.73 5.15 10.03
N GLN A 185 22.91 5.51 9.52
CA GLN A 185 23.61 6.74 9.91
C GLN A 185 22.80 8.00 9.59
N LEU A 186 22.10 8.02 8.46
CA LEU A 186 21.34 9.19 7.98
C LEU A 186 19.83 9.10 8.23
N ALA A 187 19.38 8.12 9.02
CA ALA A 187 17.95 7.92 9.31
C ALA A 187 17.26 9.18 9.88
N ALA A 188 17.98 9.99 10.66
CA ALA A 188 17.46 11.26 11.20
C ALA A 188 17.06 12.28 10.11
N HIS A 189 17.63 12.20 8.90
CA HIS A 189 17.26 13.09 7.79
C HIS A 189 15.83 12.83 7.28
N LEU A 190 15.22 11.71 7.64
CA LEU A 190 13.80 11.45 7.34
C LEU A 190 12.85 12.48 7.97
N ASP A 191 13.28 13.20 9.02
CA ASP A 191 12.51 14.30 9.60
C ASP A 191 12.26 15.46 8.60
N CYS A 192 13.12 15.59 7.58
CA CYS A 192 12.97 16.60 6.51
C CYS A 192 12.03 16.15 5.38
N VAL A 193 11.64 14.87 5.34
CA VAL A 193 10.78 14.31 4.29
C VAL A 193 9.31 14.54 4.62
N SER A 194 8.51 14.91 3.60
CA SER A 194 7.07 15.07 3.82
C SER A 194 6.41 13.76 4.25
N VAL A 195 5.50 13.86 5.20
CA VAL A 195 4.85 12.68 5.82
C VAL A 195 4.02 11.86 4.83
N GLU A 196 3.50 12.48 3.77
CA GLU A 196 2.79 11.80 2.69
C GLU A 196 3.72 10.88 1.89
N ARG A 197 4.95 11.31 1.60
CA ARG A 197 5.95 10.47 0.93
C ARG A 197 6.40 9.31 1.84
N ILE A 198 6.53 9.56 3.13
CA ILE A 198 6.85 8.53 4.13
C ILE A 198 5.74 7.49 4.17
N GLU A 199 4.48 7.92 4.28
CA GLU A 199 3.31 7.05 4.31
C GLU A 199 3.25 6.15 3.07
N GLU A 200 3.43 6.72 1.89
CA GLU A 200 3.41 5.99 0.61
C GLU A 200 4.50 4.90 0.53
N GLU A 201 5.71 5.17 1.03
CA GLU A 201 6.78 4.17 1.06
C GLU A 201 6.54 3.10 2.15
N LEU A 202 5.96 3.47 3.30
CA LEU A 202 5.58 2.50 4.34
C LEU A 202 4.45 1.58 3.88
N ASP A 203 3.44 2.12 3.18
CA ASP A 203 2.37 1.32 2.58
C ASP A 203 2.92 0.29 1.59
N LYS A 204 3.82 0.73 0.70
CA LYS A 204 4.49 -0.16 -0.26
C LYS A 204 5.40 -1.19 0.43
N LEU A 205 6.07 -0.80 1.51
CA LEU A 205 6.89 -1.71 2.32
C LEU A 205 6.00 -2.78 2.97
N LEU A 206 4.94 -2.37 3.67
CA LEU A 206 4.01 -3.29 4.32
C LEU A 206 3.25 -4.17 3.33
N SER A 207 3.05 -3.73 2.08
CA SER A 207 2.43 -4.54 1.02
C SER A 207 3.33 -5.64 0.47
N ALA A 208 4.62 -5.62 0.77
CA ALA A 208 5.59 -6.61 0.28
C ALA A 208 5.29 -8.03 0.79
N PRO A 209 5.77 -9.10 0.12
CA PRO A 209 5.50 -10.49 0.52
C PRO A 209 5.90 -10.81 1.96
N LYS A 210 7.10 -10.41 2.38
CA LYS A 210 7.69 -10.68 3.70
C LYS A 210 8.43 -9.45 4.22
N PRO A 211 7.72 -8.39 4.66
CA PRO A 211 8.35 -7.14 5.04
C PRO A 211 9.00 -7.15 6.42
N GLY A 212 8.71 -8.15 7.26
CA GLY A 212 9.14 -8.19 8.66
C GLY A 212 10.63 -7.97 8.87
N ALA A 213 11.48 -8.66 8.08
CA ALA A 213 12.93 -8.52 8.17
C ALA A 213 13.45 -7.11 7.81
N TYR A 214 12.64 -6.32 7.13
CA TYR A 214 13.00 -4.99 6.61
C TYR A 214 12.38 -3.83 7.40
N LEU A 215 11.69 -4.13 8.50
CA LEU A 215 11.21 -3.13 9.46
C LEU A 215 12.36 -2.74 10.40
N GLU A 216 13.24 -1.85 9.92
CA GLU A 216 14.47 -1.48 10.62
C GLU A 216 14.18 -0.51 11.78
N PRO A 217 14.54 -0.87 13.05
CA PRO A 217 14.23 -0.05 14.23
C PRO A 217 14.81 1.35 14.17
N GLU A 218 16.08 1.50 13.73
CA GLU A 218 16.75 2.79 13.65
C GLU A 218 16.07 3.74 12.66
N VAL A 219 15.44 3.21 11.62
CA VAL A 219 14.69 4.00 10.62
C VAL A 219 13.27 4.28 11.12
N LEU A 220 12.60 3.27 11.67
CA LEU A 220 11.23 3.42 12.16
C LEU A 220 11.13 4.39 13.34
N ALA A 221 12.18 4.54 14.15
CA ALA A 221 12.23 5.52 15.24
C ALA A 221 11.96 6.96 14.78
N PHE A 222 12.35 7.31 13.56
CA PHE A 222 12.11 8.66 13.00
C PHE A 222 10.76 8.78 12.29
N VAL A 223 10.31 7.75 11.59
CA VAL A 223 9.05 7.82 10.81
C VAL A 223 7.80 7.45 11.62
N LEU A 224 7.96 6.64 12.66
CA LEU A 224 6.90 6.18 13.59
C LEU A 224 7.36 6.30 15.04
N PRO A 225 7.66 7.52 15.55
CA PRO A 225 8.21 7.72 16.90
C PRO A 225 7.24 7.28 18.01
N GLU A 226 5.97 7.09 17.71
CA GLU A 226 4.98 6.58 18.66
C GLU A 226 5.13 5.07 18.91
N LEU A 227 5.79 4.34 17.99
CA LEU A 227 5.87 2.88 18.04
C LEU A 227 6.89 2.42 19.09
N PRO A 228 6.53 1.57 20.06
CA PRO A 228 7.49 0.93 20.96
C PRO A 228 8.40 -0.03 20.17
N LEU A 229 9.69 0.30 20.07
CA LEU A 229 10.62 -0.46 19.21
C LEU A 229 10.89 -1.89 19.71
N ASP A 230 10.70 -2.16 21.00
CA ASP A 230 10.76 -3.52 21.59
C ASP A 230 9.67 -4.44 21.05
N TYR A 231 8.51 -3.88 20.65
CA TYR A 231 7.44 -4.64 20.02
C TYR A 231 7.79 -5.12 18.59
N LEU A 232 8.74 -4.51 17.90
CA LEU A 232 9.06 -4.85 16.51
C LEU A 232 9.49 -6.31 16.33
N SER A 233 10.15 -6.91 17.32
CA SER A 233 10.54 -8.32 17.24
C SER A 233 9.33 -9.26 17.12
N GLU A 234 8.24 -8.94 17.79
CA GLU A 234 6.96 -9.66 17.70
C GLU A 234 6.19 -9.28 16.43
N ALA A 235 6.09 -7.99 16.14
CA ALA A 235 5.36 -7.46 14.98
C ALA A 235 5.84 -8.05 13.64
N ARG A 236 7.14 -8.25 13.47
CA ARG A 236 7.75 -8.85 12.27
C ARG A 236 7.11 -10.20 11.91
N GLY A 237 7.02 -11.10 12.91
CA GLY A 237 6.43 -12.42 12.72
C GLY A 237 4.94 -12.36 12.42
N ILE A 238 4.20 -11.49 13.11
CA ILE A 238 2.75 -11.28 12.91
C ILE A 238 2.50 -10.77 11.49
N ILE A 239 3.21 -9.73 11.08
CA ILE A 239 3.05 -9.10 9.75
C ILE A 239 3.39 -10.09 8.63
N ASP A 240 4.44 -10.90 8.80
CA ASP A 240 4.83 -11.91 7.81
C ASP A 240 3.86 -13.09 7.73
N ALA A 241 3.04 -13.31 8.75
CA ALA A 241 1.97 -14.31 8.76
C ALA A 241 0.68 -13.82 8.08
N LEU A 242 0.53 -12.50 7.88
CA LEU A 242 -0.63 -11.89 7.23
C LEU A 242 -0.53 -11.94 5.70
N PRO A 243 -1.67 -11.95 4.97
CA PRO A 243 -1.69 -11.86 3.51
C PRO A 243 -0.92 -10.64 3.01
N ALA A 244 -0.30 -10.78 1.83
CA ALA A 244 0.45 -9.72 1.17
C ALA A 244 -0.39 -9.00 0.11
N GLY A 245 -0.01 -7.77 -0.23
CA GLY A 245 -0.64 -6.97 -1.27
C GLY A 245 -1.24 -5.67 -0.77
N ALA A 246 -1.55 -4.79 -1.70
CA ALA A 246 -2.05 -3.46 -1.39
C ALA A 246 -3.44 -3.48 -0.71
N GLU A 247 -4.29 -4.45 -1.04
CA GLU A 247 -5.63 -4.61 -0.44
C GLU A 247 -5.55 -5.06 1.02
N GLU A 248 -4.45 -5.69 1.42
CA GLU A 248 -4.24 -6.26 2.76
C GLU A 248 -3.40 -5.35 3.68
N VAL A 249 -2.91 -4.22 3.19
CA VAL A 249 -2.02 -3.33 3.93
C VAL A 249 -2.65 -2.80 5.23
N THR A 250 -3.96 -2.58 5.25
CA THR A 250 -4.71 -2.16 6.45
C THR A 250 -4.53 -3.13 7.61
N THR A 251 -4.54 -4.43 7.35
CA THR A 251 -4.36 -5.47 8.38
C THR A 251 -2.92 -5.48 8.90
N ARG A 252 -1.96 -5.23 8.04
CA ARG A 252 -0.54 -5.14 8.42
C ARG A 252 -0.21 -3.86 9.19
N TRP A 253 -0.82 -2.73 8.84
CA TRP A 253 -0.79 -1.53 9.66
C TRP A 253 -1.37 -1.78 11.05
N ALA A 254 -2.50 -2.50 11.15
CA ALA A 254 -3.08 -2.84 12.44
C ALA A 254 -2.14 -3.72 13.28
N ALA A 255 -1.47 -4.68 12.66
CA ALA A 255 -0.48 -5.51 13.34
C ALA A 255 0.72 -4.69 13.84
N LEU A 256 1.23 -3.75 13.03
CA LEU A 256 2.35 -2.87 13.40
C LEU A 256 1.98 -1.91 14.53
N LEU A 257 0.77 -1.32 14.49
CA LEU A 257 0.34 -0.29 15.44
C LEU A 257 -0.46 -0.83 16.64
N LEU A 258 -0.58 -2.16 16.76
CA LEU A 258 -1.36 -2.81 17.82
C LEU A 258 -1.05 -2.32 19.25
N PRO A 259 0.23 -2.10 19.65
CA PRO A 259 0.56 -1.66 20.99
C PRO A 259 0.09 -0.24 21.33
N LEU A 260 -0.23 0.57 20.31
CA LEU A 260 -0.70 1.95 20.50
C LEU A 260 -2.18 2.02 20.92
N GLY A 261 -2.93 0.94 20.75
CA GLY A 261 -4.38 0.94 20.93
C GLY A 261 -5.11 1.86 19.92
N GLU A 262 -6.45 1.97 20.04
CA GLU A 262 -7.26 2.76 19.09
C GLU A 262 -6.82 4.23 18.99
N ASP A 263 -6.69 4.90 20.14
CA ASP A 263 -6.41 6.35 20.17
C ASP A 263 -4.98 6.68 19.68
N GLY A 264 -3.98 5.88 20.07
CA GLY A 264 -2.61 6.05 19.62
C GLY A 264 -2.47 5.80 18.13
N THR A 265 -3.11 4.75 17.62
CA THR A 265 -3.18 4.44 16.19
C THR A 265 -3.77 5.60 15.39
N ARG A 266 -4.91 6.16 15.84
CA ARG A 266 -5.52 7.32 15.19
C ARG A 266 -4.60 8.53 15.16
N LYS A 267 -3.85 8.78 16.22
CA LYS A 267 -2.90 9.90 16.29
C LYS A 267 -1.73 9.69 15.33
N ALA A 268 -1.12 8.51 15.31
CA ALA A 268 -0.01 8.18 14.42
C ALA A 268 -0.40 8.30 12.95
N LEU A 269 -1.51 7.69 12.53
CA LEU A 269 -1.99 7.72 11.15
C LEU A 269 -2.45 9.12 10.70
N LYS A 270 -3.02 9.93 11.61
CA LYS A 270 -3.33 11.35 11.31
C LYS A 270 -2.06 12.17 11.11
N ARG A 271 -1.01 11.93 11.90
CA ARG A 271 0.29 12.59 11.72
C ARG A 271 0.90 12.25 10.37
N LEU A 272 0.78 10.98 9.94
CA LEU A 272 1.19 10.54 8.61
C LEU A 272 0.27 11.00 7.48
N LYS A 273 -0.82 11.72 7.80
CA LYS A 273 -1.83 12.21 6.84
C LYS A 273 -2.50 11.11 6.02
N CYS A 274 -2.61 9.90 6.57
CA CYS A 274 -3.38 8.83 5.97
C CYS A 274 -4.84 9.25 5.73
N SER A 275 -5.50 8.64 4.75
CA SER A 275 -6.92 8.88 4.48
C SER A 275 -7.81 8.46 5.67
N ASN A 276 -8.98 9.10 5.82
CA ASN A 276 -9.92 8.72 6.87
C ASN A 276 -10.33 7.25 6.79
N ALA A 277 -10.44 6.70 5.58
CA ALA A 277 -10.76 5.28 5.38
C ALA A 277 -9.69 4.36 5.98
N VAL A 278 -8.41 4.67 5.77
CA VAL A 278 -7.28 3.93 6.38
C VAL A 278 -7.29 4.09 7.90
N ILE A 279 -7.43 5.32 8.40
CA ILE A 279 -7.46 5.60 9.86
C ILE A 279 -8.58 4.81 10.53
N ASP A 280 -9.79 4.83 9.98
CA ASP A 280 -10.95 4.15 10.56
C ASP A 280 -10.81 2.62 10.45
N GLY A 281 -10.34 2.11 9.31
CA GLY A 281 -10.11 0.68 9.10
C GLY A 281 -9.07 0.13 10.07
N VAL A 282 -7.87 0.70 10.10
CA VAL A 282 -6.78 0.25 10.99
C VAL A 282 -7.18 0.35 12.46
N SER A 283 -7.79 1.48 12.87
CA SER A 283 -8.21 1.68 14.26
C SER A 283 -9.30 0.69 14.69
N THR A 284 -10.19 0.32 13.78
CA THR A 284 -11.21 -0.72 14.02
C THR A 284 -10.55 -2.07 14.29
N LEU A 285 -9.57 -2.45 13.48
CA LEU A 285 -8.87 -3.72 13.65
C LEU A 285 -8.05 -3.76 14.95
N VAL A 286 -7.40 -2.66 15.31
CA VAL A 286 -6.64 -2.55 16.58
C VAL A 286 -7.54 -2.59 17.81
N LYS A 287 -8.75 -2.04 17.73
CA LYS A 287 -9.73 -2.00 18.82
C LYS A 287 -10.37 -3.35 19.12
N GLU A 288 -10.75 -4.09 18.08
CA GLU A 288 -11.54 -5.30 18.21
C GLU A 288 -10.70 -6.47 18.71
N LYS A 289 -11.18 -7.11 19.79
CA LYS A 289 -10.51 -8.26 20.40
C LYS A 289 -11.12 -9.57 19.90
N ALA A 290 -10.25 -10.57 19.80
CA ALA A 290 -10.68 -11.92 19.46
C ALA A 290 -11.77 -12.42 20.43
N PRO A 291 -12.82 -13.06 19.91
CA PRO A 291 -13.88 -13.60 20.75
C PRO A 291 -13.36 -14.72 21.67
N ARG A 292 -13.94 -14.82 22.88
CA ARG A 292 -13.50 -15.78 23.89
C ARG A 292 -14.29 -17.08 23.91
N THR A 293 -15.46 -17.12 23.26
CA THR A 293 -16.42 -18.24 23.37
C THR A 293 -16.60 -18.95 22.03
N PRO A 294 -16.81 -20.28 22.02
CA PRO A 294 -16.87 -21.08 20.78
C PRO A 294 -18.20 -21.00 20.02
N ALA A 295 -19.14 -20.12 20.38
CA ALA A 295 -20.44 -20.00 19.69
C ALA A 295 -20.29 -19.37 18.29
N LEU A 296 -19.77 -20.13 17.32
CA LEU A 296 -19.30 -19.74 16.03
C LEU A 296 -20.32 -18.88 15.25
N SER A 297 -21.52 -19.39 15.03
CA SER A 297 -22.57 -18.72 14.26
C SER A 297 -23.04 -17.43 14.92
N LEU A 298 -23.21 -17.42 16.24
CA LEU A 298 -23.58 -16.22 16.98
C LEU A 298 -22.51 -15.12 16.89
N GLN A 299 -21.24 -15.50 16.97
CA GLN A 299 -20.13 -14.54 16.85
C GLN A 299 -20.00 -14.00 15.45
N ALA A 300 -20.11 -14.84 14.42
CA ALA A 300 -20.13 -14.41 13.03
C ALA A 300 -21.28 -13.40 12.77
N LYS A 301 -22.50 -13.69 13.26
CA LYS A 301 -23.64 -12.77 13.16
C LYS A 301 -23.39 -11.44 13.89
N ARG A 302 -22.78 -11.48 15.09
CA ARG A 302 -22.46 -10.25 15.85
C ARG A 302 -21.42 -9.39 15.15
N LEU A 303 -20.38 -10.01 14.56
CA LEU A 303 -19.38 -9.29 13.77
C LEU A 303 -19.99 -8.69 12.51
N LEU A 304 -20.77 -9.46 11.75
CA LEU A 304 -21.49 -8.99 10.56
C LEU A 304 -22.54 -7.92 10.88
N GLY A 305 -23.05 -7.92 12.11
CA GLY A 305 -23.89 -6.85 12.63
C GLY A 305 -23.19 -5.50 12.74
N LYS A 306 -21.91 -5.52 13.10
CA LYS A 306 -21.05 -4.32 13.26
C LYS A 306 -20.32 -3.95 12.00
N TYR A 307 -19.80 -4.91 11.24
CA TYR A 307 -18.84 -4.75 10.16
C TYR A 307 -19.32 -5.42 8.85
N ASP A 308 -18.73 -5.04 7.75
CA ASP A 308 -18.88 -5.78 6.50
C ASP A 308 -18.03 -7.06 6.49
N LEU A 309 -18.24 -7.92 5.50
CA LEU A 309 -17.54 -9.20 5.40
C LEU A 309 -16.02 -9.02 5.28
N HIS A 310 -15.57 -8.01 4.50
CA HIS A 310 -14.14 -7.75 4.33
C HIS A 310 -13.46 -7.41 5.65
N THR A 311 -14.05 -6.53 6.47
CA THR A 311 -13.54 -6.22 7.81
C THR A 311 -13.50 -7.45 8.71
N VAL A 312 -14.52 -8.34 8.63
CA VAL A 312 -14.52 -9.60 9.40
C VAL A 312 -13.38 -10.52 8.95
N GLN A 313 -13.11 -10.61 7.66
CA GLN A 313 -11.97 -11.37 7.12
C GLN A 313 -10.63 -10.81 7.60
N GLN A 314 -10.46 -9.49 7.59
CA GLN A 314 -9.26 -8.82 8.12
C GLN A 314 -9.08 -9.10 9.64
N LEU A 315 -10.15 -9.02 10.43
CA LEU A 315 -10.11 -9.32 11.87
C LEU A 315 -9.70 -10.78 12.13
N THR A 316 -10.29 -11.73 11.41
CA THR A 316 -9.96 -13.15 11.58
C THR A 316 -8.54 -13.48 11.14
N ALA A 317 -8.04 -12.83 10.08
CA ALA A 317 -6.65 -12.94 9.65
C ALA A 317 -5.70 -12.39 10.73
N LEU A 318 -5.97 -11.19 11.26
CA LEU A 318 -5.17 -10.57 12.31
C LEU A 318 -5.14 -11.44 13.58
N TRP A 319 -6.29 -11.92 14.04
CA TRP A 319 -6.38 -12.80 15.22
C TRP A 319 -5.66 -14.14 15.00
N SER A 320 -5.72 -14.70 13.78
CA SER A 320 -4.99 -15.92 13.42
C SER A 320 -3.47 -15.72 13.48
N ALA A 321 -2.99 -14.54 13.10
CA ALA A 321 -1.57 -14.20 13.18
C ALA A 321 -1.13 -13.95 14.63
N LEU A 322 -1.99 -13.30 15.44
CA LEU A 322 -1.73 -13.01 16.86
C LEU A 322 -1.83 -14.24 17.77
N GLN A 323 -2.67 -15.21 17.43
CA GLN A 323 -2.97 -16.43 18.23
C GLN A 323 -2.93 -17.65 17.31
N PRO A 324 -1.74 -18.08 16.85
CA PRO A 324 -1.60 -19.18 15.89
C PRO A 324 -2.22 -20.51 16.37
N GLU A 325 -2.26 -20.73 17.68
CA GLU A 325 -2.87 -21.90 18.32
C GLU A 325 -4.40 -21.95 18.15
N ARG A 326 -5.04 -20.81 17.82
CA ARG A 326 -6.49 -20.71 17.57
C ARG A 326 -6.82 -20.48 16.08
N LYS A 327 -5.87 -20.64 15.19
CA LYS A 327 -6.03 -20.36 13.75
C LYS A 327 -7.22 -21.11 13.13
N ASP A 328 -7.41 -22.37 13.49
CA ASP A 328 -8.52 -23.19 12.96
C ASP A 328 -9.89 -22.63 13.40
N GLU A 329 -9.98 -22.12 14.62
CA GLU A 329 -11.19 -21.46 15.15
C GLU A 329 -11.53 -20.20 14.35
N PHE A 330 -10.52 -19.33 14.08
CA PHE A 330 -10.74 -18.10 13.33
C PHE A 330 -11.00 -18.38 11.85
N THR A 331 -10.40 -19.41 11.28
CA THR A 331 -10.70 -19.87 9.91
C THR A 331 -12.15 -20.36 9.80
N ALA A 332 -12.62 -21.11 10.80
CA ALA A 332 -14.02 -21.55 10.86
C ALA A 332 -14.98 -20.37 11.03
N LEU A 333 -14.61 -19.36 11.85
CA LEU A 333 -15.40 -18.14 12.05
C LEU A 333 -15.53 -17.33 10.75
N GLN A 334 -14.45 -17.21 9.98
CA GLN A 334 -14.45 -16.56 8.67
C GLN A 334 -15.41 -17.28 7.69
N LYS A 335 -15.28 -18.59 7.56
CA LYS A 335 -16.16 -19.41 6.69
C LYS A 335 -17.63 -19.29 7.07
N GLU A 336 -17.94 -19.27 8.36
CA GLU A 336 -19.30 -19.08 8.83
C GLU A 336 -19.82 -17.67 8.46
N ALA A 337 -19.00 -16.63 8.59
CA ALA A 337 -19.38 -15.27 8.17
C ALA A 337 -19.63 -15.19 6.65
N GLU A 338 -18.80 -15.85 5.84
CA GLU A 338 -18.98 -15.96 4.39
C GLU A 338 -20.31 -16.68 4.05
N THR A 339 -20.58 -17.80 4.73
CA THR A 339 -21.82 -18.57 4.55
C THR A 339 -23.07 -17.76 4.90
N LEU A 340 -23.05 -17.08 6.06
CA LEU A 340 -24.15 -16.23 6.51
C LEU A 340 -24.39 -15.05 5.56
N THR A 341 -23.33 -14.47 5.01
CA THR A 341 -23.41 -13.39 4.03
C THR A 341 -24.03 -13.88 2.72
N ALA A 342 -23.59 -15.04 2.21
CA ALA A 342 -24.14 -15.66 1.00
C ALA A 342 -25.62 -16.03 1.17
N GLN A 343 -26.04 -16.43 2.35
CA GLN A 343 -27.44 -16.74 2.70
C GLN A 343 -28.28 -15.51 3.00
N SER A 344 -27.72 -14.29 2.95
CA SER A 344 -28.39 -13.05 3.36
C SER A 344 -28.99 -13.13 4.76
N ALA A 345 -28.29 -13.80 5.70
CA ALA A 345 -28.74 -13.98 7.06
C ALA A 345 -28.96 -12.64 7.77
N CYS A 346 -29.98 -12.58 8.62
CA CYS A 346 -30.29 -11.39 9.40
C CYS A 346 -29.24 -11.19 10.50
N CYS A 347 -28.40 -10.15 10.34
CA CYS A 347 -27.36 -9.76 11.30
C CYS A 347 -27.53 -8.31 11.78
N ARG A 348 -28.39 -7.52 11.15
CA ARG A 348 -28.61 -6.08 11.43
C ARG A 348 -30.09 -5.75 11.57
N VAL A 349 -30.40 -4.71 12.34
CA VAL A 349 -31.77 -4.20 12.50
C VAL A 349 -32.45 -3.91 11.16
N SER A 350 -31.71 -3.39 10.17
CA SER A 350 -32.23 -3.12 8.83
C SER A 350 -32.62 -4.37 8.02
N GLN A 351 -32.20 -5.56 8.48
CA GLN A 351 -32.51 -6.85 7.84
C GLN A 351 -33.66 -7.62 8.53
N LEU A 352 -34.21 -7.06 9.62
CA LEU A 352 -35.41 -7.63 10.24
C LEU A 352 -36.61 -7.55 9.29
N ALA A 353 -37.48 -8.59 9.33
CA ALA A 353 -38.73 -8.62 8.57
C ALA A 353 -39.77 -7.59 9.03
N VAL A 354 -39.45 -6.82 10.06
CA VAL A 354 -40.24 -5.69 10.59
C VAL A 354 -39.39 -4.43 10.69
N ASN A 355 -40.05 -3.32 10.59
CA ASN A 355 -39.42 -2.00 10.74
C ASN A 355 -40.17 -1.16 11.79
N GLY A 356 -39.72 0.05 12.08
CA GLY A 356 -40.32 0.91 13.07
C GLY A 356 -41.80 1.25 12.79
N ARG A 357 -42.24 1.31 11.54
CA ARG A 357 -43.64 1.60 11.17
C ARG A 357 -44.54 0.38 11.51
N ASP A 358 -44.05 -0.84 11.26
CA ASP A 358 -44.76 -2.05 11.58
C ASP A 358 -44.98 -2.17 13.10
N LEU A 359 -43.94 -1.84 13.89
CA LEU A 359 -44.02 -1.87 15.36
C LEU A 359 -44.96 -0.81 15.91
N MET A 360 -44.96 0.42 15.35
CA MET A 360 -45.89 1.46 15.73
C MET A 360 -47.36 1.05 15.42
N ALA A 361 -47.58 0.45 14.25
CA ALA A 361 -48.91 -0.07 13.89
C ALA A 361 -49.34 -1.20 14.83
N ALA A 362 -48.42 -1.95 15.44
CA ALA A 362 -48.68 -2.96 16.45
C ALA A 362 -48.78 -2.40 17.91
N GLY A 363 -48.77 -1.07 18.07
CA GLY A 363 -49.01 -0.42 19.37
C GLY A 363 -47.73 -0.02 20.14
N VAL A 364 -46.53 -0.20 19.58
CA VAL A 364 -45.29 0.28 20.22
C VAL A 364 -45.22 1.80 20.10
N ALA A 365 -45.06 2.51 21.23
CA ALA A 365 -44.97 3.95 21.26
C ALA A 365 -43.74 4.49 20.47
N PRO A 366 -43.87 5.58 19.70
CA PRO A 366 -42.74 6.20 19.04
C PRO A 366 -41.73 6.77 20.07
N GLY A 367 -40.42 6.71 19.70
CA GLY A 367 -39.35 7.27 20.54
C GLY A 367 -38.21 6.28 20.83
N PRO A 368 -37.36 6.53 21.82
CA PRO A 368 -36.22 5.67 22.16
C PRO A 368 -36.57 4.22 22.45
N GLY A 369 -37.80 3.94 22.95
CA GLY A 369 -38.31 2.60 23.19
C GLY A 369 -38.42 1.73 21.93
N LEU A 370 -38.75 2.33 20.80
CA LEU A 370 -38.86 1.66 19.50
C LEU A 370 -37.54 1.01 19.08
N ARG A 371 -36.44 1.74 19.26
CA ARG A 371 -35.09 1.23 18.99
C ARG A 371 -34.71 0.06 19.88
N ARG A 372 -35.04 0.15 21.16
CA ARG A 372 -34.80 -0.97 22.12
C ARG A 372 -35.55 -2.24 21.72
N VAL A 373 -36.81 -2.10 21.28
CA VAL A 373 -37.59 -3.26 20.80
C VAL A 373 -36.92 -3.86 19.55
N LEU A 374 -36.48 -3.05 18.58
CA LEU A 374 -35.79 -3.55 17.38
C LEU A 374 -34.49 -4.27 17.75
N GLU A 375 -33.69 -3.71 18.67
CA GLU A 375 -32.45 -4.32 19.14
C GLU A 375 -32.73 -5.66 19.90
N ALA A 376 -33.78 -5.72 20.70
CA ALA A 376 -34.19 -6.94 21.35
C ALA A 376 -34.68 -8.03 20.38
N LEU A 377 -35.46 -7.63 19.34
CA LEU A 377 -35.88 -8.53 18.27
C LEU A 377 -34.66 -9.08 17.51
N LEU A 378 -33.70 -8.22 17.20
CA LEU A 378 -32.47 -8.64 16.53
C LEU A 378 -31.72 -9.67 17.40
N GLU A 379 -31.56 -9.45 18.70
CA GLU A 379 -30.86 -10.38 19.59
C GLU A 379 -31.59 -11.75 19.64
N GLU A 380 -32.93 -11.79 19.66
CA GLU A 380 -33.70 -13.04 19.57
C GLU A 380 -33.45 -13.77 18.23
N VAL A 381 -33.41 -13.03 17.11
CA VAL A 381 -33.17 -13.61 15.78
C VAL A 381 -31.73 -14.12 15.63
N ILE A 382 -30.74 -13.34 16.04
CA ILE A 382 -29.31 -13.76 15.88
C ILE A 382 -28.98 -14.95 16.77
N THR A 383 -29.64 -15.06 17.94
CA THR A 383 -29.48 -16.20 18.85
C THR A 383 -30.30 -17.43 18.42
N GLY A 384 -31.15 -17.29 17.39
CA GLY A 384 -31.96 -18.38 16.87
C GLY A 384 -33.19 -18.73 17.76
N ARG A 385 -33.54 -17.88 18.74
CA ARG A 385 -34.71 -18.07 19.60
C ARG A 385 -36.02 -17.65 18.92
N LEU A 386 -35.91 -16.78 17.90
CA LEU A 386 -37.04 -16.29 17.11
C LEU A 386 -36.72 -16.33 15.63
N PRO A 387 -37.60 -16.84 14.75
CA PRO A 387 -37.39 -16.73 13.31
C PRO A 387 -37.58 -15.28 12.85
N ASN A 388 -36.86 -14.90 11.76
CA ASN A 388 -37.02 -13.58 11.18
C ASN A 388 -38.28 -13.50 10.28
N GLU A 389 -39.43 -13.70 10.86
CA GLU A 389 -40.74 -13.68 10.23
C GLU A 389 -41.61 -12.59 10.84
N LYS A 390 -42.27 -11.80 9.98
CA LYS A 390 -43.02 -10.60 10.42
C LYS A 390 -44.05 -10.90 11.52
N ALA A 391 -44.80 -11.99 11.40
CA ALA A 391 -45.84 -12.36 12.36
C ALA A 391 -45.26 -12.68 13.75
N GLU A 392 -44.15 -13.45 13.76
CA GLU A 392 -43.51 -13.88 15.00
C GLU A 392 -42.85 -12.69 15.73
N LEU A 393 -42.19 -11.81 14.95
CA LEU A 393 -41.55 -10.61 15.47
C LEU A 393 -42.55 -9.64 16.08
N LEU A 394 -43.71 -9.43 15.43
CA LEU A 394 -44.78 -8.59 15.98
C LEU A 394 -45.41 -9.18 17.24
N ALA A 395 -45.62 -10.51 17.27
CA ALA A 395 -46.15 -11.20 18.47
C ALA A 395 -45.19 -11.07 19.66
N PHE A 396 -43.89 -11.17 19.45
CA PHE A 396 -42.88 -10.94 20.49
C PHE A 396 -42.87 -9.48 20.95
N ALA A 397 -42.90 -8.52 20.02
CA ALA A 397 -42.87 -7.09 20.33
C ALA A 397 -44.08 -6.67 21.22
N ALA A 398 -45.24 -7.19 20.95
CA ALA A 398 -46.45 -6.94 21.76
C ALA A 398 -46.29 -7.36 23.21
N LYS A 399 -45.64 -8.51 23.45
CA LYS A 399 -45.36 -9.02 24.81
C LYS A 399 -44.27 -8.21 25.52
N PHE A 400 -43.21 -7.81 24.76
CA PHE A 400 -42.07 -7.06 25.27
C PHE A 400 -42.45 -5.64 25.69
N SER A 401 -43.41 -5.00 25.00
CA SER A 401 -43.89 -3.65 25.30
C SER A 401 -44.86 -3.60 26.50
N ALA A 402 -45.40 -4.76 26.93
CA ALA A 402 -46.31 -4.86 28.06
C ALA A 402 -45.57 -5.13 29.38
N SER A 403 -44.25 -5.42 29.33
CA SER A 403 -43.37 -5.65 30.48
C SER A 403 -42.53 -4.42 30.79
#